data_03bf40b5c9abd3afcaa9dd5c8ed8d7e2
#
_entry.id   03bf40b5c9abd3afcaa9dd5c8ed8d7e2
#
_cell.length_a   1.000
_cell.length_b   1.000
_cell.length_c   1.000
_cell.angle_alpha   90.00
_cell.angle_beta   90.00
_cell.angle_gamma   90.00
#
_symmetry.space_group_name_H-M   'P 1'
#
loop_
_entity.id
_entity.type
_entity.pdbx_description
1 polymer ?
#
loop_
_entity_poly.entity_id
_entity_poly.type
_entity_poly.pdbx_seq_one_letter_code
_entity_poly.pdbx_strand_id
1 'polypeptide(L)'
;MAKQREIAYSNQFYKDVKKMQKRRKKMDKLKTLMSLLMNDRLPLPAAYKDHPLQGNYRGYRDAHIEPDWLLIYKLTDELIRFERTGTHADLF
;
A
#
# COMPACT_ATOMS: atom_id res chain seq x y z
N MET A 1 -17.12 -15.02 3.87
CA MET A 1 -15.75 -15.27 4.36
C MET A 1 -14.77 -14.44 3.55
N ALA A 2 -13.72 -13.95 4.20
CA ALA A 2 -12.67 -13.22 3.50
C ALA A 2 -11.93 -14.17 2.56
N LYS A 3 -11.52 -13.65 1.39
CA LYS A 3 -10.67 -14.41 0.48
C LYS A 3 -9.28 -14.57 1.09
N GLN A 4 -8.68 -15.74 0.86
CA GLN A 4 -7.29 -15.96 1.21
C GLN A 4 -6.44 -15.68 -0.02
N ARG A 5 -5.57 -14.68 0.09
CA ARG A 5 -4.66 -14.28 -0.97
C ARG A 5 -3.23 -14.54 -0.55
N GLU A 6 -2.39 -14.84 -1.51
CA GLU A 6 -0.95 -14.80 -1.27
C GLU A 6 -0.53 -13.37 -1.00
N ILE A 7 0.41 -13.20 -0.07
CA ILE A 7 0.95 -11.90 0.29
C ILE A 7 2.38 -11.82 -0.23
N ALA A 8 2.66 -10.80 -1.03
CA ALA A 8 3.99 -10.59 -1.59
C ALA A 8 4.47 -9.17 -1.28
N TYR A 9 5.79 -9.02 -1.23
CA TYR A 9 6.45 -7.75 -0.96
C TYR A 9 7.57 -7.58 -1.99
N SER A 10 7.66 -6.41 -2.61
CA SER A 10 8.81 -6.13 -3.45
C SER A 10 10.05 -5.86 -2.58
N ASN A 11 11.24 -6.07 -3.14
CA ASN A 11 12.48 -5.73 -2.44
C ASN A 11 12.54 -4.23 -2.15
N GLN A 12 12.05 -3.42 -3.07
CA GLN A 12 12.01 -1.98 -2.89
C GLN A 12 11.07 -1.57 -1.74
N PHE A 13 9.97 -2.30 -1.55
CA PHE A 13 9.04 -2.03 -0.46
C PHE A 13 9.75 -2.14 0.91
N TYR A 14 10.58 -3.17 1.11
CA TYR A 14 11.35 -3.32 2.35
C TYR A 14 12.26 -2.12 2.59
N LYS A 15 12.92 -1.64 1.54
CA LYS A 15 13.78 -0.45 1.63
C LYS A 15 12.96 0.80 1.94
N ASP A 16 11.80 0.93 1.33
CA ASP A 16 10.89 2.05 1.56
C ASP A 16 10.41 2.07 3.02
N VAL A 17 10.06 0.91 3.57
CA VAL A 17 9.62 0.78 4.97
C VAL A 17 10.71 1.28 5.92
N LYS A 18 11.96 0.85 5.69
CA LYS A 18 13.09 1.31 6.51
C LYS A 18 13.26 2.83 6.43
N LYS A 19 13.09 3.39 5.24
CA LYS A 19 13.17 4.84 5.02
C LYS A 19 12.09 5.58 5.80
N MET A 20 10.86 5.06 5.78
CA MET A 20 9.75 5.66 6.52
C MET A 20 9.99 5.57 8.04
N GLN A 21 10.55 4.46 8.52
CA GLN A 21 10.94 4.31 9.91
C GLN A 21 11.98 5.35 10.33
N LYS A 22 12.99 5.57 9.49
CA LYS A 22 14.02 6.59 9.75
C LYS A 22 13.44 8.00 9.79
N ARG A 23 12.43 8.27 9.00
CA ARG A 23 11.70 9.55 8.99
C ARG A 23 10.71 9.66 10.15
N ARG A 24 10.64 8.64 11.02
CA ARG A 24 9.75 8.59 12.19
C ARG A 24 8.27 8.69 11.82
N LYS A 25 7.91 8.13 10.65
CA LYS A 25 6.50 8.01 10.29
C LYS A 25 5.78 7.08 11.28
N LYS A 26 4.48 7.29 11.45
CA LYS A 26 3.65 6.45 12.34
C LYS A 26 3.38 5.12 11.66
N MET A 27 4.28 4.16 11.85
CA MET A 27 4.25 2.87 11.15
C MET A 27 3.00 2.04 11.45
N ASP A 28 2.36 2.26 12.59
CA ASP A 28 1.08 1.62 12.91
C ASP A 28 -0.02 1.99 11.91
N LYS A 29 0.03 3.18 11.33
CA LYS A 29 -0.92 3.58 10.28
C LYS A 29 -0.74 2.73 9.00
N LEU A 30 0.50 2.46 8.61
CA LEU A 30 0.79 1.56 7.48
C LEU A 30 0.31 0.15 7.79
N LYS A 31 0.59 -0.36 9.00
CA LYS A 31 0.17 -1.70 9.43
C LYS A 31 -1.35 -1.84 9.41
N THR A 32 -2.06 -0.81 9.86
CA THR A 32 -3.53 -0.80 9.84
C THR A 32 -4.06 -0.94 8.41
N LEU A 33 -3.53 -0.15 7.48
CA LEU A 33 -3.96 -0.22 6.09
C LEU A 33 -3.63 -1.58 5.47
N MET A 34 -2.42 -2.08 5.68
CA MET A 34 -2.02 -3.40 5.18
C MET A 34 -2.94 -4.49 5.73
N SER A 35 -3.29 -4.40 7.01
CA SER A 35 -4.19 -5.36 7.65
C SER A 35 -5.58 -5.35 7.00
N LEU A 36 -6.12 -4.18 6.70
CA LEU A 36 -7.41 -4.07 6.01
C LEU A 36 -7.36 -4.78 4.65
N LEU A 37 -6.29 -4.56 3.90
CA LEU A 37 -6.11 -5.19 2.59
C LEU A 37 -5.93 -6.70 2.71
N MET A 38 -5.12 -7.16 3.66
CA MET A 38 -4.84 -8.58 3.86
C MET A 38 -6.06 -9.35 4.35
N ASN A 39 -6.96 -8.69 5.08
CA ASN A 39 -8.17 -9.31 5.62
C ASN A 39 -9.40 -9.06 4.76
N ASP A 40 -9.20 -8.60 3.53
CA ASP A 40 -10.27 -8.38 2.55
C ASP A 40 -11.36 -7.43 3.06
N ARG A 41 -10.98 -6.42 3.84
CA ARG A 41 -11.89 -5.39 4.35
C ARG A 41 -12.10 -4.31 3.29
N LEU A 42 -12.83 -4.67 2.25
CA LEU A 42 -13.04 -3.85 1.07
C LEU A 42 -14.51 -3.48 0.91
N PRO A 43 -14.80 -2.32 0.30
CA PRO A 43 -13.86 -1.29 -0.12
C PRO A 43 -13.18 -0.60 1.07
N LEU A 44 -11.99 -0.05 0.84
CA LEU A 44 -11.30 0.71 1.87
C LEU A 44 -12.09 1.96 2.25
N PRO A 45 -12.00 2.43 3.53
CA PRO A 45 -12.60 3.70 3.90
C PRO A 45 -12.22 4.84 2.96
N ALA A 46 -13.15 5.74 2.69
CA ALA A 46 -12.97 6.81 1.71
C ALA A 46 -11.77 7.72 2.03
N ALA A 47 -11.39 7.82 3.31
CA ALA A 47 -10.26 8.65 3.73
C ALA A 47 -8.94 8.21 3.10
N TYR A 48 -8.81 6.93 2.74
CA TYR A 48 -7.60 6.42 2.08
C TYR A 48 -7.49 6.85 0.62
N LYS A 49 -8.55 7.35 0.01
CA LYS A 49 -8.57 7.80 -1.40
C LYS A 49 -7.97 6.77 -2.35
N ASP A 50 -8.29 5.50 -2.11
CA ASP A 50 -7.81 4.38 -2.92
C ASP A 50 -8.26 4.52 -4.36
N HIS A 51 -7.30 4.42 -5.30
CA HIS A 51 -7.61 4.53 -6.73
C HIS A 51 -6.56 3.82 -7.60
N PRO A 52 -6.94 3.42 -8.82
CA PRO A 52 -5.99 2.79 -9.73
C PRO A 52 -4.98 3.79 -10.28
N LEU A 53 -3.78 3.29 -10.58
CA LEU A 53 -2.70 4.09 -11.15
C LEU A 53 -2.57 3.87 -12.64
N GLN A 54 -1.92 4.82 -13.31
CA GLN A 54 -1.63 4.79 -14.73
C GLN A 54 -0.11 4.82 -14.95
N GLY A 55 0.32 4.78 -16.20
CA GLY A 55 1.73 4.86 -16.55
C GLY A 55 2.54 3.67 -16.06
N ASN A 56 3.68 3.94 -15.44
CA ASN A 56 4.62 2.91 -14.98
C ASN A 56 4.02 1.98 -13.92
N TYR A 57 2.99 2.44 -13.21
CA TYR A 57 2.31 1.66 -12.18
C TYR A 57 0.95 1.13 -12.64
N ARG A 58 0.74 1.05 -13.95
CA ARG A 58 -0.50 0.50 -14.49
C ARG A 58 -0.75 -0.91 -13.94
N GLY A 59 -1.97 -1.16 -13.49
CA GLY A 59 -2.33 -2.43 -12.85
C GLY A 59 -2.16 -2.41 -11.34
N TYR A 60 -1.56 -1.35 -10.81
CA TYR A 60 -1.43 -1.13 -9.36
C TYR A 60 -2.43 -0.07 -8.90
N ARG A 61 -2.59 0.02 -7.59
CA ARG A 61 -3.44 1.01 -6.94
C ARG A 61 -2.62 1.77 -5.92
N ASP A 62 -3.04 2.98 -5.57
CA ASP A 62 -2.48 3.65 -4.41
C ASP A 62 -3.56 3.95 -3.36
N ALA A 63 -3.14 3.99 -2.11
CA ALA A 63 -3.97 4.42 -1.00
C ALA A 63 -3.16 5.41 -0.16
N HIS A 64 -3.83 6.47 0.32
CA HIS A 64 -3.18 7.51 1.13
C HIS A 64 -3.21 7.11 2.60
N ILE A 65 -2.06 6.81 3.19
CA ILE A 65 -1.92 6.58 4.63
C ILE A 65 -2.05 7.92 5.36
N GLU A 66 -1.41 8.94 4.79
CA GLU A 66 -1.51 10.36 5.15
C GLU A 66 -1.58 11.14 3.85
N PRO A 67 -1.90 12.45 3.85
CA PRO A 67 -2.01 13.21 2.59
C PRO A 67 -0.81 13.10 1.66
N ASP A 68 0.40 12.99 2.21
CA ASP A 68 1.62 12.79 1.42
C ASP A 68 2.38 11.53 1.84
N TRP A 69 1.68 10.47 2.18
CA TRP A 69 2.29 9.17 2.44
C TRP A 69 1.41 8.10 1.83
N LEU A 70 1.91 7.45 0.79
CA LEU A 70 1.16 6.54 -0.07
C LEU A 70 1.61 5.10 0.12
N LEU A 71 0.70 4.18 -0.15
CA LEU A 71 1.01 2.76 -0.33
C LEU A 71 0.60 2.39 -1.75
N ILE A 72 1.55 1.88 -2.54
CA ILE A 72 1.28 1.34 -3.88
C ILE A 72 1.21 -0.17 -3.76
N TYR A 73 0.11 -0.75 -4.21
CA TYR A 73 -0.14 -2.18 -4.10
C TYR A 73 -0.89 -2.72 -5.31
N LYS A 74 -0.81 -4.03 -5.50
CA LYS A 74 -1.56 -4.74 -6.51
C LYS A 74 -2.49 -5.73 -5.82
N LEU A 75 -3.73 -5.76 -6.23
CA LEU A 75 -4.75 -6.63 -5.65
C LEU A 75 -5.45 -7.40 -6.75
N THR A 76 -5.37 -8.73 -6.68
CA THR A 76 -6.11 -9.65 -7.53
C THR A 76 -6.90 -10.61 -6.65
N ASP A 77 -7.68 -11.51 -7.26
CA ASP A 77 -8.37 -12.55 -6.50
C ASP A 77 -7.42 -13.48 -5.76
N GLU A 78 -6.17 -13.58 -6.21
CA GLU A 78 -5.20 -14.57 -5.74
C GLU A 78 -4.04 -13.96 -4.96
N LEU A 79 -3.81 -12.64 -5.09
CA LEU A 79 -2.59 -12.00 -4.63
C LEU A 79 -2.85 -10.59 -4.10
N ILE A 80 -2.20 -10.25 -3.01
CA ILE A 80 -1.94 -8.87 -2.60
C ILE A 80 -0.44 -8.65 -2.60
N ARG A 81 0.05 -7.68 -3.39
CA ARG A 81 1.47 -7.36 -3.46
C ARG A 81 1.70 -5.92 -3.05
N PHE A 82 2.52 -5.73 -2.01
CA PHE A 82 2.92 -4.41 -1.55
C PHE A 82 4.17 -4.00 -2.34
N GLU A 83 4.04 -2.97 -3.17
CA GLU A 83 5.06 -2.60 -4.14
C GLU A 83 5.95 -1.46 -3.67
N ARG A 84 5.36 -0.37 -3.19
CA ARG A 84 6.09 0.81 -2.74
C ARG A 84 5.35 1.50 -1.60
N THR A 85 6.10 2.23 -0.77
CA THR A 85 5.51 3.21 0.15
C THR A 85 6.44 4.40 0.28
N GLY A 86 5.87 5.59 0.38
CA GLY A 86 6.65 6.83 0.46
C GLY A 86 5.80 8.04 0.15
N THR A 87 6.44 9.20 0.08
CA THR A 87 5.79 10.45 -0.32
C THR A 87 5.63 10.48 -1.85
N HIS A 88 4.84 11.46 -2.35
CA HIS A 88 4.75 11.67 -3.79
C HIS A 88 6.13 11.88 -4.42
N ALA A 89 6.98 12.65 -3.78
CA ALA A 89 8.35 12.90 -4.27
C ALA A 89 9.20 11.64 -4.30
N ASP A 90 8.98 10.71 -3.37
CA ASP A 90 9.71 9.43 -3.34
C ASP A 90 9.27 8.51 -4.48
N LEU A 91 8.00 8.57 -4.89
CA LEU A 91 7.39 7.55 -5.75
C LEU A 91 7.15 8.00 -7.19
N PHE A 92 7.07 9.31 -7.42
CA PHE A 92 6.70 9.86 -8.73
C PHE A 92 7.62 10.97 -9.25
#